data_5bc1ad016dbf204aa25d66b620c6fa9f
#
_entry.id   5bc1ad016dbf204aa25d66b620c6fa9f
#
_cell.length_a   1.000
_cell.length_b   1.000
_cell.length_c   1.000
_cell.angle_alpha   90.00
_cell.angle_beta   90.00
_cell.angle_gamma   90.00
#
_symmetry.space_group_name_H-M   'P 1'
#
loop_
_entity.id
_entity.type
_entity.pdbx_description
1 polymer ?
#
loop_
_entity_poly.entity_id
_entity_poly.type
_entity_poly.pdbx_seq_one_letter_code
_entity_poly.pdbx_strand_id
1 'polypeptide(L)'
;MSVLSGYLMPHPPIMVEEVGGKEAQKVISSINAANTVGREIAKLSPDTIVIISPHGPIFADALCIYDFNLKGSLASFGAPEVKMSFERDAELADEVRERANRHGISTVTTSEVGVWKYGFKEELDHGVIVPMYFIAKYSSNFKLMPLSFGMLPYEDLYEFGKLIQESAKALNKKIVVIASGDLSHRLTKDAPAGYDPYGKVFEDQLVDALRKFDLKALRSIDPVVIERAGECGLRSIWIMAGTLDGCKVEPEVLSHEGPFGVGYCIARFKVAEQKEDSSETPEKETEDPYVKLARYTLETYVKEGVIPPLPEDLPEEMLKQRAGVFVSIKKGGQLRGCIGTFLPTRKNIAEEIQRNAISAGCEDPRFYPVEKDELPELEYS
;
A
#
# COMPACT_ATOMS: atom_id res chain seq x y z
N MET A 1 -14.46 8.28 3.33
CA MET A 1 -13.06 7.77 3.38
C MET A 1 -13.09 6.33 3.85
N SER A 2 -12.52 5.41 3.05
CA SER A 2 -12.57 3.96 3.36
C SER A 2 -11.40 3.48 4.20
N VAL A 3 -10.19 3.99 3.97
CA VAL A 3 -9.02 3.69 4.81
C VAL A 3 -8.85 4.78 5.86
N LEU A 4 -8.92 4.41 7.14
CA LEU A 4 -8.84 5.34 8.25
C LEU A 4 -7.41 5.59 8.72
N SER A 5 -6.58 4.55 8.73
CA SER A 5 -5.17 4.62 9.12
C SER A 5 -4.43 3.33 8.74
N GLY A 6 -3.12 3.42 8.57
CA GLY A 6 -2.19 2.28 8.54
C GLY A 6 -1.33 2.25 9.81
N TYR A 7 -0.92 1.07 10.24
CA TYR A 7 0.01 0.88 11.35
C TYR A 7 1.04 -0.19 11.03
N LEU A 8 2.29 0.09 11.35
CA LEU A 8 3.33 -0.94 11.48
C LEU A 8 3.35 -1.39 12.94
N MET A 9 3.26 -2.70 13.19
CA MET A 9 3.31 -3.27 14.53
C MET A 9 4.24 -4.50 14.54
N PRO A 10 5.21 -4.56 15.45
CA PRO A 10 6.03 -5.75 15.67
C PRO A 10 5.20 -6.83 16.37
N HIS A 11 5.67 -8.07 16.26
CA HIS A 11 4.91 -9.21 16.80
C HIS A 11 5.72 -10.14 17.73
N PRO A 12 6.76 -9.68 18.44
CA PRO A 12 7.46 -10.57 19.35
C PRO A 12 6.56 -10.93 20.54
N PRO A 13 6.37 -12.23 20.83
CA PRO A 13 5.49 -12.66 21.91
C PRO A 13 5.89 -12.13 23.28
N ILE A 14 7.15 -11.77 23.45
CA ILE A 14 7.70 -11.17 24.69
C ILE A 14 7.05 -9.85 25.08
N MET A 15 6.40 -9.14 24.15
CA MET A 15 5.60 -7.94 24.43
C MET A 15 4.32 -8.26 25.22
N VAL A 16 3.83 -9.50 25.15
CA VAL A 16 2.64 -9.96 25.86
C VAL A 16 3.04 -10.33 27.27
N GLU A 17 2.35 -9.79 28.28
CA GLU A 17 2.73 -9.91 29.69
C GLU A 17 2.84 -11.37 30.13
N GLU A 18 1.91 -12.22 29.70
CA GLU A 18 1.83 -13.64 30.02
C GLU A 18 3.00 -14.45 29.45
N VAL A 19 3.65 -13.97 28.39
CA VAL A 19 4.84 -14.57 27.79
C VAL A 19 6.11 -13.93 28.34
N GLY A 20 6.16 -12.58 28.28
CA GLY A 20 7.40 -11.82 28.56
C GLY A 20 7.71 -11.70 30.05
N GLY A 21 6.70 -11.68 30.91
CA GLY A 21 6.88 -11.51 32.34
C GLY A 21 7.80 -10.31 32.67
N LYS A 22 8.89 -10.56 33.39
CA LYS A 22 9.86 -9.52 33.74
C LYS A 22 10.66 -9.00 32.54
N GLU A 23 10.88 -9.82 31.53
CA GLU A 23 11.62 -9.43 30.33
C GLU A 23 10.85 -8.44 29.44
N ALA A 24 9.52 -8.42 29.57
CA ALA A 24 8.67 -7.43 28.88
C ALA A 24 9.05 -5.97 29.22
N GLN A 25 9.65 -5.74 30.40
CA GLN A 25 10.12 -4.40 30.77
C GLN A 25 11.21 -3.85 29.83
N LYS A 26 11.96 -4.71 29.15
CA LYS A 26 13.01 -4.30 28.19
C LYS A 26 12.40 -3.75 26.89
N VAL A 27 11.12 -4.01 26.63
CA VAL A 27 10.38 -3.55 25.45
C VAL A 27 9.17 -2.67 25.84
N ILE A 28 9.28 -1.98 26.96
CA ILE A 28 8.18 -1.17 27.50
C ILE A 28 7.77 -0.02 26.57
N SER A 29 8.72 0.52 25.78
CA SER A 29 8.44 1.55 24.80
C SER A 29 7.49 1.02 23.71
N SER A 30 7.77 -0.17 23.15
CA SER A 30 6.93 -0.85 22.19
C SER A 30 5.57 -1.23 22.78
N ILE A 31 5.52 -1.72 24.02
CA ILE A 31 4.28 -2.05 24.72
C ILE A 31 3.39 -0.80 24.87
N ASN A 32 3.96 0.33 25.30
CA ASN A 32 3.23 1.59 25.45
C ASN A 32 2.70 2.12 24.11
N ALA A 33 3.53 2.04 23.07
CA ALA A 33 3.15 2.43 21.72
C ALA A 33 2.03 1.52 21.17
N ALA A 34 2.11 0.18 21.36
CA ALA A 34 1.08 -0.77 20.94
C ALA A 34 -0.26 -0.51 21.66
N ASN A 35 -0.23 -0.20 22.96
CA ASN A 35 -1.42 0.19 23.69
C ASN A 35 -1.99 1.53 23.18
N THR A 36 -1.15 2.46 22.72
CA THR A 36 -1.60 3.71 22.10
C THR A 36 -2.32 3.43 20.79
N VAL A 37 -1.74 2.57 19.92
CA VAL A 37 -2.39 2.12 18.68
C VAL A 37 -3.76 1.48 18.98
N GLY A 38 -3.84 0.59 19.98
CA GLY A 38 -5.11 -0.04 20.36
C GLY A 38 -6.20 0.97 20.76
N ARG A 39 -5.84 2.00 21.55
CA ARG A 39 -6.77 3.08 21.92
C ARG A 39 -7.19 3.94 20.72
N GLU A 40 -6.29 4.18 19.79
CA GLU A 40 -6.60 4.93 18.57
C GLU A 40 -7.54 4.16 17.65
N ILE A 41 -7.28 2.89 17.40
CA ILE A 41 -8.15 2.02 16.58
C ILE A 41 -9.55 1.93 17.19
N ALA A 42 -9.65 1.82 18.52
CA ALA A 42 -10.95 1.83 19.21
C ALA A 42 -11.73 3.14 18.97
N LYS A 43 -11.05 4.29 18.90
CA LYS A 43 -11.69 5.58 18.58
C LYS A 43 -12.06 5.71 17.11
N LEU A 44 -11.25 5.15 16.20
CA LEU A 44 -11.54 5.14 14.78
C LEU A 44 -12.76 4.27 14.45
N SER A 45 -13.03 3.27 15.27
CA SER A 45 -14.17 2.34 15.12
C SER A 45 -14.30 1.80 13.68
N PRO A 46 -13.28 1.09 13.15
CA PRO A 46 -13.35 0.53 11.81
C PRO A 46 -14.37 -0.62 11.75
N ASP A 47 -14.95 -0.84 10.55
CA ASP A 47 -15.75 -2.03 10.28
C ASP A 47 -14.86 -3.27 10.21
N THR A 48 -13.64 -3.11 9.64
CA THR A 48 -12.72 -4.22 9.45
C THR A 48 -11.27 -3.80 9.72
N ILE A 49 -10.52 -4.70 10.36
CA ILE A 49 -9.07 -4.62 10.44
C ILE A 49 -8.49 -5.60 9.42
N VAL A 50 -7.68 -5.08 8.50
CA VAL A 50 -6.86 -5.90 7.60
C VAL A 50 -5.48 -6.05 8.23
N ILE A 51 -5.01 -7.28 8.43
CA ILE A 51 -3.70 -7.54 9.01
C ILE A 51 -2.85 -8.45 8.12
N ILE A 52 -1.65 -8.00 7.80
CA ILE A 52 -0.69 -8.73 6.97
C ILE A 52 0.35 -9.37 7.90
N SER A 53 0.41 -10.72 7.93
CA SER A 53 1.37 -11.46 8.74
C SER A 53 2.48 -12.10 7.91
N PRO A 54 3.73 -12.10 8.40
CA PRO A 54 4.85 -12.82 7.78
C PRO A 54 4.95 -14.28 8.23
N HIS A 55 4.07 -14.77 9.10
CA HIS A 55 4.16 -16.10 9.72
C HIS A 55 3.08 -17.08 9.30
N GLY A 56 2.19 -16.67 8.40
CA GLY A 56 1.24 -17.56 7.75
C GLY A 56 1.83 -18.34 6.58
N PRO A 57 1.00 -19.03 5.79
CA PRO A 57 1.45 -19.69 4.58
C PRO A 57 1.99 -18.68 3.57
N ILE A 58 3.27 -18.80 3.20
CA ILE A 58 3.94 -17.94 2.22
C ILE A 58 4.19 -18.73 0.95
N PHE A 59 3.73 -18.21 -0.19
CA PHE A 59 3.93 -18.78 -1.52
C PHE A 59 4.88 -17.93 -2.35
N ALA A 60 5.53 -18.54 -3.32
CA ALA A 60 6.47 -17.85 -4.20
C ALA A 60 5.74 -16.85 -5.14
N ASP A 61 4.51 -17.14 -5.51
CA ASP A 61 3.77 -16.53 -6.61
C ASP A 61 2.33 -16.10 -6.26
N ALA A 62 1.91 -16.20 -5.00
CA ALA A 62 0.57 -15.82 -4.56
C ALA A 62 0.56 -15.27 -3.13
N LEU A 63 -0.41 -14.38 -2.84
CA LEU A 63 -0.76 -14.01 -1.48
C LEU A 63 -1.78 -15.01 -0.93
N CYS A 64 -1.77 -15.24 0.39
CA CYS A 64 -2.71 -16.17 1.02
C CYS A 64 -3.66 -15.44 1.99
N ILE A 65 -4.96 -15.49 1.71
CA ILE A 65 -6.01 -14.94 2.59
C ILE A 65 -6.55 -16.05 3.46
N TYR A 66 -6.69 -15.80 4.77
CA TYR A 66 -7.15 -16.82 5.70
C TYR A 66 -8.67 -16.92 5.65
N ASP A 67 -9.17 -18.13 5.41
CA ASP A 67 -10.61 -18.43 5.29
C ASP A 67 -11.10 -19.48 6.28
N PHE A 68 -10.27 -19.85 7.25
CA PHE A 68 -10.67 -20.72 8.37
C PHE A 68 -11.37 -19.93 9.50
N ASN A 69 -11.82 -20.63 10.53
CA ASN A 69 -12.35 -20.01 11.75
C ASN A 69 -11.24 -19.28 12.50
N LEU A 70 -11.27 -17.94 12.50
CA LEU A 70 -10.19 -17.08 12.98
C LEU A 70 -10.02 -17.16 14.51
N LYS A 71 -9.30 -18.18 14.96
CA LYS A 71 -8.92 -18.39 16.35
C LYS A 71 -7.43 -18.72 16.44
N GLY A 72 -6.83 -18.38 17.56
CA GLY A 72 -5.43 -18.71 17.82
C GLY A 72 -5.06 -18.46 19.27
N SER A 73 -3.85 -18.85 19.64
CA SER A 73 -3.33 -18.68 21.00
C SER A 73 -1.81 -18.51 21.02
N LEU A 74 -1.26 -18.07 22.14
CA LEU A 74 0.18 -18.07 22.40
C LEU A 74 0.65 -19.31 23.18
N ALA A 75 -0.06 -20.44 23.06
CA ALA A 75 0.30 -21.68 23.73
C ALA A 75 1.70 -22.19 23.37
N SER A 76 2.13 -22.03 22.12
CA SER A 76 3.48 -22.39 21.66
C SER A 76 4.59 -21.54 22.28
N PHE A 77 4.22 -20.40 22.89
CA PHE A 77 5.12 -19.47 23.58
C PHE A 77 4.91 -19.52 25.10
N GLY A 78 4.25 -20.55 25.61
CA GLY A 78 4.09 -20.80 27.06
C GLY A 78 2.90 -20.07 27.72
N ALA A 79 2.04 -19.40 26.95
CA ALA A 79 0.86 -18.68 27.43
C ALA A 79 -0.45 -19.23 26.79
N PRO A 80 -0.87 -20.46 27.14
CA PRO A 80 -2.06 -21.06 26.53
C PRO A 80 -3.38 -20.37 26.93
N GLU A 81 -3.37 -19.55 27.97
CA GLU A 81 -4.50 -18.71 28.38
C GLU A 81 -4.75 -17.53 27.44
N VAL A 82 -3.75 -17.05 26.73
CA VAL A 82 -3.90 -16.00 25.72
C VAL A 82 -4.51 -16.62 24.48
N LYS A 83 -5.83 -16.60 24.42
CA LYS A 83 -6.65 -17.12 23.31
C LYS A 83 -7.48 -16.00 22.72
N MET A 84 -7.56 -15.97 21.40
CA MET A 84 -8.32 -14.97 20.66
C MET A 84 -9.16 -15.63 19.57
N SER A 85 -10.33 -15.02 19.30
CA SER A 85 -11.20 -15.41 18.21
C SER A 85 -11.84 -14.16 17.61
N PHE A 86 -11.94 -14.10 16.29
CA PHE A 86 -12.49 -12.96 15.56
C PHE A 86 -13.48 -13.40 14.49
N GLU A 87 -14.46 -12.55 14.20
CA GLU A 87 -15.32 -12.72 13.04
C GLU A 87 -14.55 -12.36 11.77
N ARG A 88 -14.60 -13.23 10.76
CA ARG A 88 -13.96 -12.99 9.47
C ARG A 88 -14.80 -12.04 8.62
N ASP A 89 -14.16 -11.06 7.97
CA ASP A 89 -14.82 -10.31 6.90
C ASP A 89 -14.68 -11.05 5.56
N ALA A 90 -15.61 -11.99 5.33
CA ALA A 90 -15.62 -12.78 4.10
C ALA A 90 -15.91 -11.91 2.86
N GLU A 91 -16.83 -10.96 2.98
CA GLU A 91 -17.24 -10.09 1.88
C GLU A 91 -16.07 -9.24 1.36
N LEU A 92 -15.29 -8.61 2.26
CA LEU A 92 -14.11 -7.86 1.86
C LEU A 92 -13.04 -8.78 1.28
N ALA A 93 -12.82 -9.95 1.87
CA ALA A 93 -11.84 -10.91 1.39
C ALA A 93 -12.15 -11.39 -0.04
N ASP A 94 -13.40 -11.70 -0.32
CA ASP A 94 -13.85 -12.19 -1.63
C ASP A 94 -13.74 -11.06 -2.69
N GLU A 95 -14.15 -9.84 -2.39
CA GLU A 95 -14.01 -8.68 -3.29
C GLU A 95 -12.53 -8.38 -3.61
N VAL A 96 -11.65 -8.42 -2.60
CA VAL A 96 -10.19 -8.24 -2.80
C VAL A 96 -9.63 -9.32 -3.72
N ARG A 97 -10.02 -10.59 -3.52
CA ARG A 97 -9.59 -11.70 -4.36
C ARG A 97 -10.02 -11.55 -5.81
N GLU A 98 -11.28 -11.22 -6.03
CA GLU A 98 -11.82 -11.03 -7.38
C GLU A 98 -11.09 -9.90 -8.11
N ARG A 99 -10.83 -8.78 -7.42
CA ARG A 99 -10.07 -7.66 -7.99
C ARG A 99 -8.63 -8.07 -8.29
N ALA A 100 -7.94 -8.69 -7.35
CA ALA A 100 -6.56 -9.14 -7.52
C ALA A 100 -6.43 -10.06 -8.74
N ASN A 101 -7.32 -11.06 -8.88
CA ASN A 101 -7.32 -11.97 -10.02
C ASN A 101 -7.55 -11.25 -11.36
N ARG A 102 -8.46 -10.25 -11.39
CA ARG A 102 -8.67 -9.42 -12.60
C ARG A 102 -7.44 -8.58 -12.99
N HIS A 103 -6.61 -8.21 -12.01
CA HIS A 103 -5.36 -7.47 -12.22
C HIS A 103 -4.13 -8.37 -12.38
N GLY A 104 -4.31 -9.69 -12.46
CA GLY A 104 -3.23 -10.65 -12.66
C GLY A 104 -2.38 -10.91 -11.41
N ILE A 105 -2.84 -10.48 -10.22
CA ILE A 105 -2.18 -10.76 -8.94
C ILE A 105 -2.81 -12.01 -8.33
N SER A 106 -2.03 -13.08 -8.27
CA SER A 106 -2.51 -14.36 -7.75
C SER A 106 -2.79 -14.32 -6.26
N THR A 107 -3.98 -14.77 -5.89
CA THR A 107 -4.39 -14.96 -4.50
C THR A 107 -4.96 -16.36 -4.30
N VAL A 108 -4.67 -16.95 -3.17
CA VAL A 108 -5.22 -18.24 -2.74
C VAL A 108 -5.82 -18.12 -1.35
N THR A 109 -6.70 -19.05 -0.97
CA THR A 109 -7.13 -19.16 0.42
C THR A 109 -6.47 -20.36 1.10
N THR A 110 -6.48 -20.34 2.43
CA THR A 110 -5.92 -21.44 3.22
C THR A 110 -6.62 -22.76 2.97
N SER A 111 -7.93 -22.76 2.71
CA SER A 111 -8.70 -23.95 2.39
C SER A 111 -8.44 -24.48 0.97
N GLU A 112 -8.36 -23.59 -0.04
CA GLU A 112 -8.06 -23.97 -1.43
C GLU A 112 -6.73 -24.71 -1.54
N VAL A 113 -5.72 -24.22 -0.86
CA VAL A 113 -4.39 -24.84 -0.87
C VAL A 113 -4.33 -26.08 0.02
N GLY A 114 -5.21 -26.16 1.03
CA GLY A 114 -5.14 -27.19 2.04
C GLY A 114 -3.86 -27.10 2.85
N VAL A 115 -3.66 -25.94 3.49
CA VAL A 115 -2.39 -25.58 4.18
C VAL A 115 -1.92 -26.59 5.22
N TRP A 116 -2.83 -27.40 5.79
CA TRP A 116 -2.50 -28.51 6.69
C TRP A 116 -1.59 -29.56 6.03
N LYS A 117 -1.65 -29.71 4.71
CA LYS A 117 -0.78 -30.64 3.96
C LYS A 117 0.68 -30.20 4.01
N TYR A 118 0.95 -28.94 4.28
CA TYR A 118 2.27 -28.33 4.41
C TYR A 118 2.66 -28.10 5.88
N GLY A 119 1.91 -28.66 6.82
CA GLY A 119 2.20 -28.55 8.25
C GLY A 119 1.69 -27.28 8.93
N PHE A 120 0.99 -26.40 8.22
CA PHE A 120 0.34 -25.23 8.82
C PHE A 120 -0.94 -25.66 9.55
N LYS A 121 -1.16 -25.06 10.70
CA LYS A 121 -2.42 -25.19 11.44
C LYS A 121 -3.42 -24.15 10.95
N GLU A 122 -4.71 -24.49 10.99
CA GLU A 122 -5.80 -23.53 10.79
C GLU A 122 -6.00 -22.72 12.08
N GLU A 123 -4.97 -22.00 12.47
CA GLU A 123 -4.92 -21.12 13.63
C GLU A 123 -4.21 -19.83 13.26
N LEU A 124 -4.62 -18.73 13.89
CA LEU A 124 -3.93 -17.45 13.74
C LEU A 124 -2.52 -17.57 14.33
N ASP A 125 -1.54 -17.18 13.57
CA ASP A 125 -0.14 -17.12 13.96
C ASP A 125 0.16 -15.93 14.89
N HIS A 126 1.32 -15.92 15.52
CA HIS A 126 1.69 -14.86 16.46
C HIS A 126 1.86 -13.49 15.79
N GLY A 127 2.14 -13.44 14.48
CA GLY A 127 2.16 -12.19 13.71
C GLY A 127 0.78 -11.52 13.66
N VAL A 128 -0.30 -12.29 13.80
CA VAL A 128 -1.66 -11.77 13.98
C VAL A 128 -1.99 -11.59 15.47
N ILE A 129 -1.74 -12.61 16.30
CA ILE A 129 -2.18 -12.62 17.71
C ILE A 129 -1.54 -11.50 18.52
N VAL A 130 -0.24 -11.21 18.36
CA VAL A 130 0.44 -10.20 19.19
C VAL A 130 -0.09 -8.79 18.92
N PRO A 131 -0.17 -8.28 17.67
CA PRO A 131 -0.81 -6.98 17.44
C PRO A 131 -2.27 -6.95 17.92
N MET A 132 -3.03 -7.99 17.62
CA MET A 132 -4.44 -8.06 18.01
C MET A 132 -4.65 -8.14 19.53
N TYR A 133 -3.72 -8.70 20.31
CA TYR A 133 -3.75 -8.68 21.76
C TYR A 133 -3.83 -7.25 22.32
N PHE A 134 -3.03 -6.33 21.79
CA PHE A 134 -3.04 -4.93 22.21
C PHE A 134 -4.30 -4.19 21.74
N ILE A 135 -4.82 -4.51 20.57
CA ILE A 135 -6.01 -3.86 20.01
C ILE A 135 -7.28 -4.33 20.71
N ALA A 136 -7.44 -5.64 20.92
CA ALA A 136 -8.61 -6.23 21.52
C ALA A 136 -8.83 -5.85 22.98
N LYS A 137 -7.81 -5.34 23.68
CA LYS A 137 -7.95 -4.72 25.01
C LYS A 137 -8.89 -3.51 25.01
N TYR A 138 -9.04 -2.83 23.88
CA TYR A 138 -9.76 -1.55 23.79
C TYR A 138 -11.01 -1.62 22.91
N SER A 139 -11.08 -2.55 21.97
CA SER A 139 -12.24 -2.77 21.10
C SER A 139 -12.26 -4.19 20.57
N SER A 140 -13.47 -4.73 20.44
CA SER A 140 -13.74 -6.00 19.75
C SER A 140 -14.83 -5.86 18.68
N ASN A 141 -15.28 -4.63 18.42
CA ASN A 141 -16.37 -4.37 17.48
C ASN A 141 -15.84 -4.09 16.09
N PHE A 142 -15.22 -5.09 15.47
CA PHE A 142 -14.72 -5.09 14.10
C PHE A 142 -14.63 -6.52 13.58
N LYS A 143 -14.64 -6.67 12.26
CA LYS A 143 -14.27 -7.92 11.59
C LYS A 143 -12.79 -7.95 11.29
N LEU A 144 -12.23 -9.13 11.06
CA LEU A 144 -10.82 -9.31 10.73
C LEU A 144 -10.67 -9.91 9.33
N MET A 145 -9.76 -9.37 8.53
CA MET A 145 -9.27 -9.95 7.31
C MET A 145 -7.75 -10.18 7.41
N PRO A 146 -7.32 -11.34 7.94
CA PRO A 146 -5.90 -11.68 7.99
C PRO A 146 -5.44 -12.29 6.68
N LEU A 147 -4.20 -11.96 6.30
CA LEU A 147 -3.52 -12.53 5.16
C LEU A 147 -2.02 -12.65 5.40
N SER A 148 -1.36 -13.52 4.66
CA SER A 148 0.08 -13.53 4.52
C SER A 148 0.49 -13.04 3.13
N PHE A 149 1.64 -12.36 3.06
CA PHE A 149 2.17 -11.92 1.78
C PHE A 149 2.70 -13.11 0.95
N GLY A 150 2.93 -12.87 -0.35
CA GLY A 150 3.68 -13.75 -1.23
C GLY A 150 5.07 -13.21 -1.49
N MET A 151 5.96 -14.03 -2.07
CA MET A 151 7.30 -13.60 -2.52
C MET A 151 7.25 -12.87 -3.86
N LEU A 152 6.18 -12.14 -4.10
CA LEU A 152 5.94 -11.32 -5.28
C LEU A 152 6.87 -10.09 -5.30
N PRO A 153 7.07 -9.44 -6.46
CA PRO A 153 7.71 -8.13 -6.54
C PRO A 153 7.03 -7.10 -5.60
N TYR A 154 7.80 -6.13 -5.12
CA TYR A 154 7.25 -5.08 -4.23
C TYR A 154 6.18 -4.23 -4.91
N GLU A 155 6.30 -4.04 -6.22
CA GLU A 155 5.31 -3.36 -7.05
C GLU A 155 3.95 -4.08 -7.00
N ASP A 156 3.94 -5.39 -7.13
CA ASP A 156 2.71 -6.20 -7.10
C ASP A 156 2.09 -6.19 -5.68
N LEU A 157 2.93 -6.19 -4.64
CA LEU A 157 2.47 -6.06 -3.26
C LEU A 157 1.83 -4.68 -3.00
N TYR A 158 2.40 -3.63 -3.55
CA TYR A 158 1.85 -2.28 -3.49
C TYR A 158 0.51 -2.20 -4.25
N GLU A 159 0.46 -2.71 -5.48
CA GLU A 159 -0.79 -2.77 -6.27
C GLU A 159 -1.86 -3.59 -5.55
N PHE A 160 -1.50 -4.72 -4.95
CA PHE A 160 -2.45 -5.47 -4.11
C PHE A 160 -3.00 -4.63 -2.95
N GLY A 161 -2.18 -3.80 -2.34
CA GLY A 161 -2.62 -2.83 -1.32
C GLY A 161 -3.66 -1.86 -1.88
N LYS A 162 -3.48 -1.32 -3.08
CA LYS A 162 -4.46 -0.44 -3.74
C LYS A 162 -5.79 -1.16 -3.97
N LEU A 163 -5.73 -2.43 -4.38
CA LEU A 163 -6.95 -3.23 -4.58
C LEU A 163 -7.71 -3.48 -3.27
N ILE A 164 -7.02 -3.59 -2.11
CA ILE A 164 -7.68 -3.61 -0.80
C ILE A 164 -8.41 -2.29 -0.54
N GLN A 165 -7.78 -1.14 -0.81
CA GLN A 165 -8.41 0.19 -0.67
C GLN A 165 -9.65 0.32 -1.55
N GLU A 166 -9.55 -0.06 -2.83
CA GLU A 166 -10.65 0.01 -3.80
C GLU A 166 -11.81 -0.92 -3.40
N SER A 167 -11.50 -2.13 -2.91
CA SER A 167 -12.51 -3.07 -2.43
C SER A 167 -13.26 -2.53 -1.22
N ALA A 168 -12.55 -1.97 -0.24
CA ALA A 168 -13.16 -1.32 0.90
C ALA A 168 -14.05 -0.14 0.48
N LYS A 169 -13.62 0.65 -0.52
CA LYS A 169 -14.41 1.75 -1.08
C LYS A 169 -15.67 1.25 -1.79
N ALA A 170 -15.55 0.20 -2.60
CA ALA A 170 -16.69 -0.38 -3.32
C ALA A 170 -17.76 -0.93 -2.37
N LEU A 171 -17.35 -1.54 -1.25
CA LEU A 171 -18.22 -2.07 -0.22
C LEU A 171 -18.64 -1.02 0.82
N ASN A 172 -18.22 0.24 0.68
CA ASN A 172 -18.46 1.31 1.65
C ASN A 172 -18.04 0.93 3.08
N LYS A 173 -16.93 0.21 3.23
CA LYS A 173 -16.37 -0.20 4.53
C LYS A 173 -15.24 0.72 4.97
N LYS A 174 -15.19 0.98 6.28
CA LYS A 174 -14.11 1.68 6.94
C LYS A 174 -13.09 0.65 7.43
N ILE A 175 -11.86 0.73 6.93
CA ILE A 175 -10.81 -0.22 7.31
C ILE A 175 -9.64 0.47 8.00
N VAL A 176 -8.97 -0.28 8.85
CA VAL A 176 -7.62 -0.02 9.35
C VAL A 176 -6.72 -1.12 8.85
N VAL A 177 -5.50 -0.79 8.44
CA VAL A 177 -4.54 -1.75 7.91
C VAL A 177 -3.35 -1.86 8.84
N ILE A 178 -2.96 -3.10 9.17
CA ILE A 178 -1.81 -3.40 10.04
C ILE A 178 -0.79 -4.19 9.24
N ALA A 179 0.37 -3.58 9.02
CA ALA A 179 1.56 -4.30 8.60
C ALA A 179 2.19 -4.93 9.85
N SER A 180 2.02 -6.23 10.04
CA SER A 180 2.71 -6.94 11.09
C SER A 180 4.11 -7.31 10.59
N GLY A 181 5.14 -6.96 11.38
CA GLY A 181 6.52 -7.23 10.97
C GLY A 181 7.54 -6.70 11.96
N ASP A 182 8.55 -7.52 12.23
CA ASP A 182 9.76 -7.08 12.90
C ASP A 182 10.75 -6.54 11.84
N LEU A 183 11.65 -5.65 12.26
CA LEU A 183 12.69 -5.12 11.38
C LEU A 183 13.88 -6.10 11.33
N SER A 184 15.11 -5.63 11.45
CA SER A 184 16.26 -6.53 11.39
C SER A 184 16.27 -7.55 12.54
N HIS A 185 16.60 -8.81 12.23
CA HIS A 185 16.85 -9.86 13.21
C HIS A 185 18.35 -10.05 13.52
N ARG A 186 19.20 -9.07 13.17
CA ARG A 186 20.67 -9.18 13.20
C ARG A 186 21.39 -7.99 13.81
N LEU A 187 20.77 -7.34 14.82
CA LEU A 187 21.32 -6.11 15.40
C LEU A 187 22.45 -6.36 16.43
N THR A 188 22.47 -7.52 17.07
CA THR A 188 23.46 -7.86 18.10
C THR A 188 24.03 -9.27 17.90
N LYS A 189 25.14 -9.59 18.60
CA LYS A 189 25.76 -10.93 18.52
C LYS A 189 24.82 -12.04 19.05
N ASP A 190 23.96 -11.69 19.98
CA ASP A 190 23.02 -12.62 20.61
C ASP A 190 21.64 -12.59 19.91
N ALA A 191 21.52 -11.91 18.76
CA ALA A 191 20.30 -11.88 17.97
C ALA A 191 19.95 -13.28 17.43
N PRO A 192 18.65 -13.60 17.25
CA PRO A 192 18.22 -14.93 16.78
C PRO A 192 18.86 -15.37 15.46
N ALA A 193 19.12 -14.44 14.54
CA ALA A 193 19.76 -14.69 13.25
C ALA A 193 21.25 -14.33 13.21
N GLY A 194 21.88 -14.11 14.39
CA GLY A 194 23.27 -13.66 14.53
C GLY A 194 23.43 -12.17 14.22
N TYR A 195 24.67 -11.68 14.24
CA TYR A 195 24.99 -10.28 13.99
C TYR A 195 25.36 -10.04 12.53
N ASP A 196 24.79 -9.00 11.93
CA ASP A 196 25.24 -8.46 10.66
C ASP A 196 25.20 -6.91 10.71
N PRO A 197 26.31 -6.21 10.32
CA PRO A 197 26.33 -4.75 10.33
C PRO A 197 25.27 -4.10 9.42
N TYR A 198 24.80 -4.80 8.40
CA TYR A 198 23.72 -4.32 7.54
C TYR A 198 22.36 -4.28 8.25
N GLY A 199 22.18 -5.02 9.35
CA GLY A 199 20.98 -4.91 10.17
C GLY A 199 20.73 -3.47 10.63
N LYS A 200 21.77 -2.81 11.17
CA LYS A 200 21.65 -1.39 11.58
C LYS A 200 21.47 -0.45 10.41
N VAL A 201 22.15 -0.70 9.28
CA VAL A 201 22.00 0.11 8.07
C VAL A 201 20.56 0.05 7.55
N PHE A 202 19.99 -1.14 7.50
CA PHE A 202 18.58 -1.35 7.12
C PHE A 202 17.61 -0.58 8.03
N GLU A 203 17.79 -0.72 9.36
CA GLU A 203 16.96 -0.05 10.35
C GLU A 203 16.95 1.47 10.15
N ASP A 204 18.14 2.07 9.99
CA ASP A 204 18.27 3.51 9.84
C ASP A 204 17.57 4.00 8.56
N GLN A 205 17.77 3.30 7.44
CA GLN A 205 17.15 3.66 6.16
C GLN A 205 15.63 3.47 6.19
N LEU A 206 15.17 2.33 6.72
CA LEU A 206 13.74 2.03 6.78
C LEU A 206 13.00 2.99 7.71
N VAL A 207 13.50 3.17 8.93
CA VAL A 207 12.84 4.04 9.93
C VAL A 207 12.82 5.49 9.47
N ASP A 208 13.87 5.98 8.79
CA ASP A 208 13.89 7.33 8.21
C ASP A 208 12.87 7.48 7.08
N ALA A 209 12.74 6.47 6.21
CA ALA A 209 11.71 6.44 5.17
C ALA A 209 10.28 6.42 5.77
N LEU A 210 10.04 5.61 6.82
CA LEU A 210 8.75 5.52 7.48
C LEU A 210 8.36 6.84 8.17
N ARG A 211 9.30 7.57 8.78
CA ARG A 211 9.06 8.88 9.41
C ARG A 211 8.55 9.92 8.44
N LYS A 212 8.86 9.79 7.17
CA LYS A 212 8.48 10.71 6.10
C LYS A 212 7.41 10.13 5.18
N PHE A 213 7.09 8.85 5.34
CA PHE A 213 6.32 8.06 4.38
C PHE A 213 6.88 8.18 2.96
N ASP A 214 8.21 8.13 2.85
CA ASP A 214 8.94 8.29 1.59
C ASP A 214 9.08 6.94 0.88
N LEU A 215 8.15 6.66 -0.03
CA LEU A 215 8.14 5.41 -0.80
C LEU A 215 9.32 5.31 -1.79
N LYS A 216 9.91 6.45 -2.22
CA LYS A 216 11.09 6.44 -3.08
C LYS A 216 12.31 6.00 -2.29
N ALA A 217 12.49 6.55 -1.07
CA ALA A 217 13.53 6.12 -0.16
C ALA A 217 13.38 4.64 0.20
N LEU A 218 12.15 4.19 0.50
CA LEU A 218 11.86 2.78 0.79
C LEU A 218 12.26 1.86 -0.38
N ARG A 219 11.95 2.25 -1.62
CA ARG A 219 12.31 1.49 -2.84
C ARG A 219 13.82 1.49 -3.12
N SER A 220 14.54 2.51 -2.68
CA SER A 220 15.98 2.66 -2.93
C SER A 220 16.87 1.87 -1.97
N ILE A 221 16.30 1.18 -0.96
CA ILE A 221 17.08 0.32 -0.06
C ILE A 221 17.68 -0.81 -0.88
N ASP A 222 19.01 -0.96 -0.79
CA ASP A 222 19.74 -1.97 -1.53
C ASP A 222 19.25 -3.39 -1.16
N PRO A 223 18.90 -4.24 -2.14
CA PRO A 223 18.49 -5.62 -1.89
C PRO A 223 19.47 -6.43 -1.03
N VAL A 224 20.77 -6.17 -1.15
CA VAL A 224 21.79 -6.81 -0.29
C VAL A 224 21.64 -6.39 1.18
N VAL A 225 21.29 -5.12 1.43
CA VAL A 225 21.02 -4.60 2.78
C VAL A 225 19.79 -5.29 3.36
N ILE A 226 18.71 -5.41 2.57
CA ILE A 226 17.46 -6.08 2.97
C ILE A 226 17.72 -7.56 3.33
N GLU A 227 18.37 -8.30 2.44
CA GLU A 227 18.67 -9.73 2.64
C GLU A 227 19.53 -9.95 3.89
N ARG A 228 20.57 -9.14 4.04
CA ARG A 228 21.51 -9.27 5.17
C ARG A 228 20.91 -8.80 6.49
N ALA A 229 19.92 -7.93 6.49
CA ALA A 229 19.19 -7.55 7.69
C ALA A 229 18.34 -8.70 8.24
N GLY A 230 17.87 -9.62 7.39
CA GLY A 230 17.02 -10.75 7.78
C GLY A 230 15.71 -10.28 8.40
N GLU A 231 15.07 -9.32 7.77
CA GLU A 231 13.82 -8.69 8.20
C GLU A 231 12.59 -9.53 7.82
N CYS A 232 11.43 -9.24 8.41
CA CYS A 232 10.16 -9.86 8.04
C CYS A 232 9.01 -8.86 7.81
N GLY A 233 9.25 -7.55 8.01
CA GLY A 233 8.20 -6.54 7.96
C GLY A 233 8.05 -5.82 6.61
N LEU A 234 9.08 -5.78 5.78
CA LEU A 234 9.13 -4.91 4.60
C LEU A 234 8.00 -5.21 3.58
N ARG A 235 7.69 -6.49 3.35
CA ARG A 235 6.62 -6.90 2.43
C ARG A 235 5.24 -6.50 2.94
N SER A 236 5.00 -6.64 4.24
CA SER A 236 3.77 -6.16 4.88
C SER A 236 3.65 -4.63 4.79
N ILE A 237 4.76 -3.91 4.94
CA ILE A 237 4.82 -2.44 4.78
C ILE A 237 4.45 -2.04 3.35
N TRP A 238 4.92 -2.75 2.32
CA TRP A 238 4.59 -2.43 0.93
C TRP A 238 3.09 -2.60 0.64
N ILE A 239 2.46 -3.66 1.14
CA ILE A 239 1.00 -3.85 1.00
C ILE A 239 0.26 -2.71 1.73
N MET A 240 0.63 -2.40 2.97
CA MET A 240 0.04 -1.30 3.73
C MET A 240 0.21 0.04 3.00
N ALA A 241 1.39 0.32 2.46
CA ALA A 241 1.64 1.55 1.73
C ALA A 241 0.73 1.69 0.50
N GLY A 242 0.47 0.59 -0.22
CA GLY A 242 -0.49 0.55 -1.31
C GLY A 242 -1.93 0.86 -0.87
N THR A 243 -2.35 0.42 0.34
CA THR A 243 -3.68 0.78 0.85
C THR A 243 -3.83 2.26 1.19
N LEU A 244 -2.73 2.97 1.30
CA LEU A 244 -2.67 4.40 1.59
C LEU A 244 -2.39 5.25 0.34
N ASP A 245 -2.37 4.63 -0.85
CA ASP A 245 -2.14 5.34 -2.11
C ASP A 245 -3.17 6.45 -2.32
N GLY A 246 -2.71 7.61 -2.79
CA GLY A 246 -3.55 8.79 -2.97
C GLY A 246 -4.11 9.43 -1.68
N CYS A 247 -3.77 8.91 -0.50
CA CYS A 247 -4.19 9.48 0.77
C CYS A 247 -3.19 10.55 1.26
N LYS A 248 -3.71 11.62 1.87
CA LYS A 248 -2.86 12.53 2.65
C LYS A 248 -2.53 11.87 3.98
N VAL A 249 -1.29 11.39 4.11
CA VAL A 249 -0.83 10.62 5.26
C VAL A 249 0.00 11.50 6.20
N GLU A 250 -0.27 11.41 7.49
CA GLU A 250 0.53 11.99 8.57
C GLU A 250 1.30 10.85 9.27
N PRO A 251 2.59 10.64 8.91
CA PRO A 251 3.38 9.55 9.47
C PRO A 251 3.98 9.92 10.82
N GLU A 252 4.05 8.95 11.73
CA GLU A 252 4.74 9.08 13.01
C GLU A 252 5.29 7.75 13.49
N VAL A 253 6.57 7.71 13.86
CA VAL A 253 7.18 6.58 14.55
C VAL A 253 6.98 6.75 16.05
N LEU A 254 6.15 5.88 16.63
CA LEU A 254 5.77 5.91 18.04
C LEU A 254 6.82 5.27 18.94
N SER A 255 7.49 4.21 18.46
CA SER A 255 8.61 3.57 19.14
C SER A 255 9.53 2.88 18.15
N HIS A 256 10.82 2.82 18.49
CA HIS A 256 11.81 2.02 17.78
C HIS A 256 12.88 1.60 18.79
N GLU A 257 13.03 0.29 19.00
CA GLU A 257 13.99 -0.32 19.95
C GLU A 257 14.36 -1.74 19.49
N GLY A 258 15.45 -2.28 20.04
CA GLY A 258 15.92 -3.60 19.64
C GLY A 258 16.72 -4.32 20.74
N PRO A 259 16.20 -4.45 21.98
CA PRO A 259 16.98 -4.94 23.13
C PRO A 259 17.40 -6.42 23.03
N PHE A 260 16.75 -7.19 22.14
CA PHE A 260 17.05 -8.62 21.93
C PHE A 260 17.72 -8.88 20.57
N GLY A 261 18.28 -7.84 19.97
CA GLY A 261 18.91 -7.95 18.65
C GLY A 261 17.94 -8.04 17.47
N VAL A 262 16.65 -7.85 17.74
CA VAL A 262 15.58 -7.74 16.75
C VAL A 262 15.00 -6.33 16.83
N GLY A 263 14.84 -5.66 15.70
CA GLY A 263 14.28 -4.33 15.64
C GLY A 263 12.77 -4.33 15.75
N TYR A 264 12.24 -3.64 16.74
CA TYR A 264 10.82 -3.46 16.98
C TYR A 264 10.45 -2.01 16.68
N CYS A 265 9.61 -1.81 15.69
CA CYS A 265 9.15 -0.49 15.31
C CYS A 265 7.61 -0.44 15.32
N ILE A 266 7.06 0.55 15.99
CA ILE A 266 5.64 0.88 15.89
C ILE A 266 5.54 2.24 15.25
N ALA A 267 4.85 2.28 14.09
CA ALA A 267 4.60 3.50 13.36
C ALA A 267 3.12 3.62 13.01
N ARG A 268 2.65 4.84 12.98
CA ARG A 268 1.30 5.25 12.65
C ARG A 268 1.32 6.06 11.36
N PHE A 269 0.37 5.79 10.48
CA PHE A 269 0.14 6.49 9.21
C PHE A 269 -1.32 6.93 9.18
N LYS A 270 -1.58 8.05 9.87
CA LYS A 270 -2.92 8.59 9.99
C LYS A 270 -3.35 9.20 8.67
N VAL A 271 -4.53 8.81 8.19
CA VAL A 271 -5.14 9.46 7.03
C VAL A 271 -5.85 10.73 7.51
N ALA A 272 -5.42 11.89 7.03
CA ALA A 272 -6.03 13.16 7.37
C ALA A 272 -7.45 13.21 6.80
N GLU A 273 -8.43 13.58 7.63
CA GLU A 273 -9.77 13.90 7.15
C GLU A 273 -9.64 15.07 6.15
N GLN A 274 -10.03 14.84 4.91
CA GLN A 274 -10.36 15.95 4.05
C GLN A 274 -11.59 16.60 4.69
N LYS A 275 -11.43 17.79 5.29
CA LYS A 275 -12.58 18.63 5.57
C LYS A 275 -13.27 18.82 4.24
N GLU A 276 -14.51 18.33 4.12
CA GLU A 276 -15.41 18.79 3.09
C GLU A 276 -15.63 20.27 3.38
N ASP A 277 -14.79 21.14 2.82
CA ASP A 277 -15.12 22.53 2.64
C ASP A 277 -16.31 22.53 1.66
N SER A 278 -17.49 22.74 2.23
CA SER A 278 -18.74 22.91 1.50
C SER A 278 -18.71 24.23 0.73
N SER A 279 -17.83 24.39 -0.24
CA SER A 279 -17.85 25.46 -1.24
C SER A 279 -16.67 25.45 -2.23
N GLU A 280 -15.84 24.37 -2.28
CA GLU A 280 -14.88 24.30 -3.37
C GLU A 280 -15.01 22.93 -4.07
N THR A 281 -15.33 22.97 -5.35
CA THR A 281 -15.12 21.89 -6.31
C THR A 281 -13.74 21.28 -6.02
N PRO A 282 -13.56 19.93 -6.02
CA PRO A 282 -12.26 19.34 -5.80
C PRO A 282 -11.27 20.00 -6.77
N GLU A 283 -10.27 20.71 -6.24
CA GLU A 283 -9.09 21.03 -7.03
C GLU A 283 -8.56 19.68 -7.48
N LYS A 284 -8.75 19.39 -8.77
CA LYS A 284 -8.02 18.33 -9.46
C LYS A 284 -6.57 18.56 -9.07
N GLU A 285 -5.87 17.52 -8.58
CA GLU A 285 -4.39 17.49 -8.62
C GLU A 285 -4.00 18.23 -9.88
N THR A 286 -3.15 19.23 -9.75
CA THR A 286 -2.82 20.08 -10.89
C THR A 286 -2.15 19.17 -11.91
N GLU A 287 -2.96 18.71 -12.87
CA GLU A 287 -2.49 17.89 -13.98
C GLU A 287 -1.29 18.62 -14.58
N ASP A 288 -0.19 17.89 -14.78
CA ASP A 288 1.02 18.43 -15.38
C ASP A 288 0.63 19.33 -16.58
N PRO A 289 1.13 20.56 -16.68
CA PRO A 289 0.74 21.50 -17.74
C PRO A 289 0.83 20.92 -19.17
N TYR A 290 1.78 20.00 -19.40
CA TYR A 290 1.95 19.31 -20.68
C TYR A 290 0.77 18.35 -20.95
N VAL A 291 0.39 17.57 -19.94
CA VAL A 291 -0.73 16.62 -20.01
C VAL A 291 -2.07 17.36 -20.10
N LYS A 292 -2.24 18.43 -19.31
CA LYS A 292 -3.40 19.32 -19.36
C LYS A 292 -3.63 19.91 -20.76
N LEU A 293 -2.55 20.35 -21.42
CA LEU A 293 -2.63 20.89 -22.77
C LEU A 293 -3.01 19.81 -23.80
N ALA A 294 -2.45 18.60 -23.67
CA ALA A 294 -2.81 17.49 -24.55
C ALA A 294 -4.28 17.12 -24.44
N ARG A 295 -4.79 16.98 -23.21
CA ARG A 295 -6.21 16.71 -22.90
C ARG A 295 -7.10 17.83 -23.45
N TYR A 296 -6.85 19.06 -23.09
CA TYR A 296 -7.62 20.22 -23.53
C TYR A 296 -7.71 20.26 -25.05
N THR A 297 -6.60 20.03 -25.74
CA THR A 297 -6.55 20.06 -27.20
C THR A 297 -7.38 18.95 -27.83
N LEU A 298 -7.18 17.70 -27.42
CA LEU A 298 -7.92 16.58 -28.01
C LEU A 298 -9.40 16.66 -27.71
N GLU A 299 -9.78 16.93 -26.47
CA GLU A 299 -11.18 16.99 -26.08
C GLU A 299 -11.95 18.12 -26.81
N THR A 300 -11.30 19.30 -26.97
CA THR A 300 -11.91 20.39 -27.75
C THR A 300 -12.03 20.00 -29.22
N TYR A 301 -11.00 19.40 -29.79
CA TYR A 301 -11.03 18.98 -31.19
C TYR A 301 -12.12 17.93 -31.44
N VAL A 302 -12.27 16.94 -30.58
CA VAL A 302 -13.31 15.89 -30.72
C VAL A 302 -14.71 16.47 -30.49
N LYS A 303 -14.89 17.42 -29.57
CA LYS A 303 -16.19 18.05 -29.28
C LYS A 303 -16.63 19.04 -30.35
N GLU A 304 -15.71 19.86 -30.86
CA GLU A 304 -16.01 21.09 -31.64
C GLU A 304 -15.41 21.07 -33.04
N GLY A 305 -14.47 20.17 -33.33
CA GLY A 305 -13.84 20.08 -34.66
C GLY A 305 -12.76 21.16 -34.91
N VAL A 306 -12.37 21.91 -33.87
CA VAL A 306 -11.41 23.02 -33.98
C VAL A 306 -10.20 22.79 -33.07
N ILE A 307 -9.03 23.26 -33.51
CA ILE A 307 -7.84 23.30 -32.64
C ILE A 307 -7.99 24.52 -31.73
N PRO A 308 -8.02 24.33 -30.39
CA PRO A 308 -8.18 25.47 -29.49
C PRO A 308 -6.94 26.38 -29.49
N PRO A 309 -7.08 27.66 -29.15
CA PRO A 309 -5.94 28.53 -28.93
C PRO A 309 -5.10 28.01 -27.73
N LEU A 310 -3.82 28.37 -27.72
CA LEU A 310 -2.96 28.05 -26.58
C LEU A 310 -3.45 28.82 -25.33
N PRO A 311 -3.59 28.16 -24.16
CA PRO A 311 -3.92 28.83 -22.90
C PRO A 311 -2.88 29.91 -22.54
N GLU A 312 -3.32 31.00 -21.90
CA GLU A 312 -2.43 32.10 -21.50
C GLU A 312 -1.53 31.76 -20.30
N ASP A 313 -1.92 30.74 -19.52
CA ASP A 313 -1.25 30.29 -18.28
C ASP A 313 -0.19 29.20 -18.48
N LEU A 314 0.23 28.95 -19.72
CA LEU A 314 1.24 27.93 -20.01
C LEU A 314 2.63 28.33 -19.50
N PRO A 315 3.43 27.37 -18.99
CA PRO A 315 4.83 27.59 -18.62
C PRO A 315 5.64 28.21 -19.78
N GLU A 316 6.50 29.16 -19.45
CA GLU A 316 7.31 29.88 -20.43
C GLU A 316 8.18 28.95 -21.30
N GLU A 317 8.66 27.85 -20.71
CA GLU A 317 9.45 26.84 -21.42
C GLU A 317 8.66 26.16 -22.55
N MET A 318 7.37 25.91 -22.37
CA MET A 318 6.51 25.30 -23.39
C MET A 318 6.33 26.23 -24.60
N LEU A 319 6.38 27.54 -24.39
CA LEU A 319 6.21 28.55 -25.42
C LEU A 319 7.52 28.93 -26.14
N LYS A 320 8.67 28.77 -25.45
CA LYS A 320 9.98 29.20 -25.96
C LYS A 320 10.91 28.09 -26.44
N GLN A 321 10.77 26.91 -25.86
CA GLN A 321 11.62 25.76 -26.20
C GLN A 321 11.02 24.91 -27.33
N ARG A 322 11.89 24.20 -28.02
CA ARG A 322 11.52 23.21 -29.05
C ARG A 322 12.03 21.84 -28.66
N ALA A 323 11.12 20.87 -28.62
CA ALA A 323 11.45 19.47 -28.37
C ALA A 323 10.49 18.55 -29.14
N GLY A 324 10.94 17.34 -29.45
CA GLY A 324 10.03 16.28 -29.85
C GLY A 324 9.13 15.87 -28.66
N VAL A 325 7.89 15.55 -28.91
CA VAL A 325 6.89 15.20 -27.89
C VAL A 325 6.18 13.91 -28.28
N PHE A 326 5.89 13.06 -27.31
CA PHE A 326 4.99 11.93 -27.47
C PHE A 326 3.74 12.17 -26.65
N VAL A 327 2.57 11.91 -27.22
CA VAL A 327 1.28 11.90 -26.52
C VAL A 327 0.74 10.49 -26.53
N SER A 328 0.51 9.93 -25.35
CA SER A 328 -0.09 8.61 -25.16
C SER A 328 -1.46 8.76 -24.52
N ILE A 329 -2.43 8.03 -25.04
CA ILE A 329 -3.81 8.01 -24.58
C ILE A 329 -4.17 6.58 -24.21
N LYS A 330 -4.74 6.40 -23.02
CA LYS A 330 -5.23 5.11 -22.54
C LYS A 330 -6.72 5.19 -22.22
N LYS A 331 -7.40 4.05 -22.26
CA LYS A 331 -8.78 3.88 -21.82
C LYS A 331 -8.86 2.59 -21.00
N GLY A 332 -9.26 2.70 -19.72
CA GLY A 332 -9.28 1.56 -18.82
C GLY A 332 -7.92 0.88 -18.68
N GLY A 333 -6.83 1.68 -18.61
CA GLY A 333 -5.46 1.19 -18.51
C GLY A 333 -4.85 0.62 -19.80
N GLN A 334 -5.63 0.45 -20.88
CA GLN A 334 -5.15 -0.07 -22.18
C GLN A 334 -4.79 1.07 -23.14
N LEU A 335 -3.80 0.86 -23.99
CA LEU A 335 -3.41 1.83 -25.01
C LEU A 335 -4.58 2.10 -25.97
N ARG A 336 -4.96 3.39 -26.15
CA ARG A 336 -6.03 3.85 -27.03
C ARG A 336 -5.51 4.70 -28.20
N GLY A 337 -4.33 5.26 -28.06
CA GLY A 337 -3.61 6.01 -29.11
C GLY A 337 -2.26 6.50 -28.61
N CYS A 338 -1.26 6.54 -29.47
CA CYS A 338 0.06 7.06 -29.12
C CYS A 338 0.81 7.50 -30.38
N ILE A 339 1.04 8.80 -30.50
CA ILE A 339 1.83 9.40 -31.59
C ILE A 339 2.80 10.41 -30.99
N GLY A 340 3.96 10.52 -31.61
CA GLY A 340 4.95 11.50 -31.22
C GLY A 340 6.02 11.73 -32.28
N THR A 341 6.87 12.70 -31.99
CA THR A 341 7.98 13.11 -32.85
C THR A 341 9.28 13.07 -32.05
N PHE A 342 10.34 12.50 -32.60
CA PHE A 342 11.68 12.51 -31.98
C PHE A 342 12.36 13.88 -32.11
N LEU A 343 12.09 14.60 -33.20
CA LEU A 343 12.59 15.94 -33.44
C LEU A 343 11.43 16.93 -33.54
N PRO A 344 11.59 18.17 -33.07
CA PRO A 344 10.53 19.16 -33.10
C PRO A 344 10.11 19.52 -34.51
N THR A 345 8.83 19.42 -34.83
CA THR A 345 8.22 19.78 -36.12
C THR A 345 7.48 21.11 -36.05
N ARG A 346 7.20 21.62 -34.84
CA ARG A 346 6.45 22.87 -34.59
C ARG A 346 7.38 23.96 -34.02
N LYS A 347 6.85 25.18 -33.83
CA LYS A 347 7.60 26.34 -33.36
C LYS A 347 8.07 26.20 -31.92
N ASN A 348 7.26 25.52 -31.07
CA ASN A 348 7.53 25.31 -29.67
C ASN A 348 6.88 24.00 -29.17
N ILE A 349 7.16 23.65 -27.92
CA ILE A 349 6.63 22.43 -27.27
C ILE A 349 5.10 22.45 -27.23
N ALA A 350 4.47 23.59 -26.93
CA ALA A 350 3.02 23.67 -26.83
C ALA A 350 2.33 23.34 -28.15
N GLU A 351 2.80 23.90 -29.28
CA GLU A 351 2.27 23.57 -30.60
C GLU A 351 2.57 22.09 -30.99
N GLU A 352 3.70 21.53 -30.54
CA GLU A 352 4.04 20.12 -30.77
C GLU A 352 3.07 19.20 -30.02
N ILE A 353 2.72 19.51 -28.75
CA ILE A 353 1.74 18.80 -27.95
C ILE A 353 0.38 18.84 -28.62
N GLN A 354 -0.10 20.03 -29.04
CA GLN A 354 -1.41 20.16 -29.71
C GLN A 354 -1.47 19.27 -30.96
N ARG A 355 -0.44 19.28 -31.78
CA ARG A 355 -0.44 18.44 -32.99
C ARG A 355 -0.44 16.96 -32.67
N ASN A 356 0.40 16.53 -31.74
CA ASN A 356 0.55 15.12 -31.40
C ASN A 356 -0.64 14.57 -30.61
N ALA A 357 -1.32 15.40 -29.81
CA ALA A 357 -2.57 15.02 -29.13
C ALA A 357 -3.68 14.67 -30.13
N ILE A 358 -3.86 15.52 -31.17
CA ILE A 358 -4.85 15.26 -32.24
C ILE A 358 -4.44 14.02 -33.02
N SER A 359 -3.16 13.90 -33.37
CA SER A 359 -2.69 12.72 -34.12
C SER A 359 -2.86 11.43 -33.31
N ALA A 360 -2.56 11.43 -32.01
CA ALA A 360 -2.74 10.27 -31.15
C ALA A 360 -4.21 9.85 -31.00
N GLY A 361 -5.13 10.82 -30.89
CA GLY A 361 -6.54 10.51 -30.73
C GLY A 361 -7.30 10.24 -32.03
N CYS A 362 -6.87 10.84 -33.16
CA CYS A 362 -7.67 10.81 -34.39
C CYS A 362 -6.95 10.27 -35.63
N GLU A 363 -5.62 10.16 -35.61
CA GLU A 363 -4.84 9.79 -36.78
C GLU A 363 -3.89 8.57 -36.54
N ASP A 364 -3.95 7.96 -35.38
CA ASP A 364 -3.18 6.75 -35.10
C ASP A 364 -3.77 5.56 -35.91
N PRO A 365 -3.01 4.98 -36.85
CA PRO A 365 -3.56 3.97 -37.77
C PRO A 365 -3.91 2.64 -37.08
N ARG A 366 -3.55 2.47 -35.82
CA ARG A 366 -3.87 1.27 -35.03
C ARG A 366 -5.27 1.31 -34.43
N PHE A 367 -5.90 2.48 -34.38
CA PHE A 367 -7.17 2.70 -33.68
C PHE A 367 -8.13 3.55 -34.53
N TYR A 368 -9.43 3.38 -34.30
CA TYR A 368 -10.41 4.32 -34.82
C TYR A 368 -10.30 5.68 -34.11
N PRO A 369 -10.68 6.81 -34.76
CA PRO A 369 -10.73 8.10 -34.10
C PRO A 369 -11.50 8.06 -32.79
N VAL A 370 -11.05 8.80 -31.79
CA VAL A 370 -11.72 8.92 -30.49
C VAL A 370 -13.08 9.59 -30.68
N GLU A 371 -14.12 9.01 -30.07
CA GLU A 371 -15.49 9.53 -30.10
C GLU A 371 -15.81 10.34 -28.81
N LYS A 372 -16.87 11.17 -28.86
CA LYS A 372 -17.20 12.09 -27.76
C LYS A 372 -17.56 11.40 -26.46
N ASP A 373 -18.17 10.24 -26.53
CA ASP A 373 -18.58 9.42 -25.37
C ASP A 373 -17.40 8.75 -24.68
N GLU A 374 -16.26 8.59 -25.35
CA GLU A 374 -15.04 8.05 -24.76
C GLU A 374 -14.27 9.06 -23.89
N LEU A 375 -14.45 10.36 -24.13
CA LEU A 375 -13.64 11.42 -23.51
C LEU A 375 -13.54 11.37 -21.97
N PRO A 376 -14.63 11.05 -21.22
CA PRO A 376 -14.57 10.97 -19.77
C PRO A 376 -13.71 9.82 -19.23
N GLU A 377 -13.42 8.80 -20.05
CA GLU A 377 -12.68 7.60 -19.67
C GLU A 377 -11.22 7.63 -20.12
N LEU A 378 -10.77 8.72 -20.78
CA LEU A 378 -9.42 8.81 -21.33
C LEU A 378 -8.41 9.32 -20.29
N GLU A 379 -7.30 8.62 -20.23
CA GLU A 379 -6.10 8.99 -19.47
C GLU A 379 -5.01 9.44 -20.44
N TYR A 380 -4.29 10.51 -20.10
CA TYR A 380 -3.26 11.13 -20.95
C TYR A 380 -1.90 11.11 -20.27
N SER A 381 -0.86 10.89 -21.06
CA SER A 381 0.53 10.98 -20.63
C SER A 381 1.46 11.40 -21.77
#